data_7baf2f91804795256cdce55d2a32e70b
#
_entry.id   7baf2f91804795256cdce55d2a32e70b
#
_cell.length_a   1.000
_cell.length_b   1.000
_cell.length_c   1.000
_cell.angle_alpha   90.00
_cell.angle_beta   90.00
_cell.angle_gamma   90.00
#
_symmetry.space_group_name_H-M   'P 1'
#
loop_
_entity.id
_entity.type
_entity.pdbx_description
1 polymer ?
#
loop_
_entity_poly.entity_id
_entity_poly.type
_entity_poly.pdbx_seq_one_letter_code
_entity_poly.pdbx_strand_id
1 'polypeptide(L)'
;TALLKLAVMVLLVLLVSNLVIFILHGIKPRTHRGGSVLSLLSSLVKYVAGIIIVCQSLSLLGVNVGTIIASVGVLALVVGFSAESLIADVVIGAFMLLENQYNVGDIVEVNGFRGVVTMIGIRTTSITDGGGNVKIINNSEMKNILNRSDNNSWSVSDISIPYETDLEKLEAQLPALLEDIFRA
;
A
#
# COMPACT_ATOMS: atom_id res chain seq x y z
N THR A 1 4.84 9.21 47.45
CA THR A 1 5.93 8.94 46.89
C THR A 1 5.77 7.84 45.87
N ALA A 2 6.13 6.54 46.02
CA ALA A 2 6.03 5.57 44.92
C ALA A 2 4.58 5.29 44.49
N LEU A 3 3.65 5.14 45.43
CA LEU A 3 2.22 4.96 45.17
C LEU A 3 1.61 6.15 44.41
N LEU A 4 2.03 7.37 44.75
CA LEU A 4 1.55 8.58 44.07
C LEU A 4 2.04 8.60 42.59
N LYS A 5 3.32 8.27 42.35
CA LYS A 5 3.86 8.18 41.00
C LYS A 5 3.11 7.13 40.18
N LEU A 6 2.81 5.95 40.77
CA LEU A 6 1.99 4.95 40.09
C LEU A 6 0.61 5.47 39.75
N ALA A 7 -0.09 6.05 40.72
CA ALA A 7 -1.43 6.57 40.50
C ALA A 7 -1.48 7.61 39.39
N VAL A 8 -0.51 8.53 39.32
CA VAL A 8 -0.37 9.52 38.25
C VAL A 8 -0.10 8.84 36.93
N MET A 9 0.78 7.85 36.90
CA MET A 9 1.13 7.15 35.65
C MET A 9 -0.03 6.31 35.11
N VAL A 10 -0.74 5.58 36.00
CA VAL A 10 -1.97 4.86 35.63
C VAL A 10 -3.02 5.78 35.05
N LEU A 11 -3.24 6.93 35.75
CA LEU A 11 -4.16 7.95 35.29
C LEU A 11 -3.80 8.48 33.91
N LEU A 12 -2.51 8.74 33.68
CA LEU A 12 -1.99 9.23 32.41
C LEU A 12 -2.19 8.19 31.27
N VAL A 13 -1.87 6.91 31.54
CA VAL A 13 -2.07 5.82 30.57
C VAL A 13 -3.56 5.67 30.25
N LEU A 14 -4.44 5.70 31.24
CA LEU A 14 -5.87 5.63 31.00
C LEU A 14 -6.39 6.85 30.22
N LEU A 15 -5.90 8.04 30.52
CA LEU A 15 -6.29 9.26 29.83
C LEU A 15 -5.87 9.21 28.36
N VAL A 16 -4.61 8.83 28.07
CA VAL A 16 -4.11 8.70 26.72
C VAL A 16 -4.85 7.61 25.96
N SER A 17 -5.05 6.43 26.56
CA SER A 17 -5.78 5.33 25.90
C SER A 17 -7.23 5.71 25.59
N ASN A 18 -7.93 6.37 26.52
CA ASN A 18 -9.29 6.85 26.31
C ASN A 18 -9.34 7.95 25.24
N LEU A 19 -8.37 8.85 25.21
CA LEU A 19 -8.27 9.87 24.17
C LEU A 19 -8.11 9.24 22.76
N VAL A 20 -7.21 8.27 22.64
CA VAL A 20 -7.01 7.54 21.36
C VAL A 20 -8.29 6.82 20.96
N ILE A 21 -8.94 6.11 21.88
CA ILE A 21 -10.20 5.42 21.64
C ILE A 21 -11.30 6.40 21.23
N PHE A 22 -11.39 7.56 21.90
CA PHE A 22 -12.34 8.61 21.56
C PHE A 22 -12.13 9.13 20.13
N ILE A 23 -10.88 9.38 19.73
CA ILE A 23 -10.53 9.79 18.36
C ILE A 23 -10.94 8.71 17.36
N LEU A 24 -10.63 7.43 17.64
CA LEU A 24 -11.02 6.30 16.79
C LEU A 24 -12.54 6.18 16.62
N HIS A 25 -13.32 6.38 17.67
CA HIS A 25 -14.78 6.35 17.62
C HIS A 25 -15.39 7.58 16.91
N GLY A 26 -14.66 8.69 16.86
CA GLY A 26 -15.05 9.87 16.09
C GLY A 26 -15.03 9.64 14.57
N ILE A 27 -14.27 8.65 14.09
CA ILE A 27 -14.20 8.26 12.70
C ILE A 27 -15.46 7.44 12.36
N LYS A 28 -16.39 8.01 11.59
CA LYS A 28 -17.59 7.29 11.14
C LYS A 28 -17.23 6.40 9.94
N PRO A 29 -17.17 5.08 10.10
CA PRO A 29 -16.88 4.19 8.97
C PRO A 29 -18.05 4.19 7.99
N ARG A 30 -17.76 4.41 6.71
CA ARG A 30 -18.77 4.35 5.63
C ARG A 30 -19.23 2.92 5.31
N THR A 31 -18.55 1.90 5.84
CA THR A 31 -18.82 0.49 5.56
C THR A 31 -18.80 -0.32 6.85
N HIS A 32 -19.59 -1.41 6.90
CA HIS A 32 -19.59 -2.35 8.03
C HIS A 32 -18.19 -2.90 8.34
N ARG A 33 -17.35 -3.12 7.31
CA ARG A 33 -15.96 -3.58 7.45
C ARG A 33 -15.08 -2.56 8.20
N GLY A 34 -15.29 -1.27 7.96
CA GLY A 34 -14.57 -0.19 8.65
C GLY A 34 -14.87 -0.18 10.15
N GLY A 35 -16.10 -0.47 10.56
CA GLY A 35 -16.47 -0.56 11.98
C GLY A 35 -15.73 -1.68 12.71
N SER A 36 -15.59 -2.85 12.08
CA SER A 36 -14.83 -3.99 12.65
C SER A 36 -13.35 -3.65 12.83
N VAL A 37 -12.74 -2.97 11.87
CA VAL A 37 -11.32 -2.55 11.96
C VAL A 37 -11.12 -1.56 13.12
N LEU A 38 -11.99 -0.56 13.27
CA LEU A 38 -11.93 0.40 14.39
C LEU A 38 -12.11 -0.27 15.75
N SER A 39 -12.99 -1.27 15.83
CA SER A 39 -13.19 -2.07 17.05
C SER A 39 -11.93 -2.86 17.40
N LEU A 40 -11.29 -3.50 16.41
CA LEU A 40 -10.02 -4.23 16.62
C LEU A 40 -8.91 -3.28 17.09
N LEU A 41 -8.75 -2.10 16.48
CA LEU A 41 -7.77 -1.11 16.88
C LEU A 41 -8.03 -0.61 18.32
N SER A 42 -9.29 -0.35 18.66
CA SER A 42 -9.67 0.06 20.02
C SER A 42 -9.35 -1.02 21.06
N SER A 43 -9.55 -2.29 20.70
CA SER A 43 -9.21 -3.44 21.56
C SER A 43 -7.69 -3.55 21.74
N LEU A 44 -6.93 -3.37 20.67
CA LEU A 44 -5.46 -3.39 20.72
C LEU A 44 -4.92 -2.30 21.66
N VAL A 45 -5.45 -1.08 21.57
CA VAL A 45 -5.08 0.03 22.47
C VAL A 45 -5.36 -0.32 23.93
N LYS A 46 -6.53 -0.93 24.23
CA LYS A 46 -6.87 -1.37 25.59
C LYS A 46 -5.92 -2.45 26.12
N TYR A 47 -5.56 -3.44 25.29
CA TYR A 47 -4.62 -4.48 25.69
C TYR A 47 -3.22 -3.92 25.96
N VAL A 48 -2.72 -3.02 25.10
CA VAL A 48 -1.42 -2.38 25.31
C VAL A 48 -1.43 -1.55 26.60
N ALA A 49 -2.46 -0.75 26.82
CA ALA A 49 -2.63 0.03 28.05
C ALA A 49 -2.67 -0.89 29.29
N GLY A 50 -3.41 -1.99 29.23
CA GLY A 50 -3.46 -3.00 30.31
C GLY A 50 -2.09 -3.60 30.62
N ILE A 51 -1.33 -3.99 29.62
CA ILE A 51 0.03 -4.52 29.79
C ILE A 51 0.93 -3.48 30.48
N ILE A 52 0.90 -2.23 30.05
CA ILE A 52 1.70 -1.15 30.64
C ILE A 52 1.33 -0.98 32.13
N ILE A 53 0.04 -0.95 32.47
CA ILE A 53 -0.42 -0.80 33.87
C ILE A 53 0.05 -2.01 34.70
N VAL A 54 -0.08 -3.22 34.21
CA VAL A 54 0.38 -4.43 34.90
C VAL A 54 1.89 -4.40 35.13
N CYS A 55 2.67 -4.07 34.11
CA CYS A 55 4.13 -3.97 34.22
C CYS A 55 4.54 -2.92 35.27
N GLN A 56 3.90 -1.77 35.30
CA GLN A 56 4.20 -0.72 36.26
C GLN A 56 3.82 -1.14 37.69
N SER A 57 2.70 -1.82 37.85
CA SER A 57 2.26 -2.33 39.17
C SER A 57 3.24 -3.39 39.69
N LEU A 58 3.72 -4.32 38.85
CA LEU A 58 4.73 -5.33 39.19
C LEU A 58 6.07 -4.70 39.57
N SER A 59 6.46 -3.63 38.88
CA SER A 59 7.71 -2.91 39.18
C SER A 59 7.70 -2.34 40.61
N LEU A 60 6.54 -1.88 41.12
CA LEU A 60 6.42 -1.43 42.50
C LEU A 60 6.54 -2.56 43.52
N LEU A 61 6.17 -3.77 43.16
CA LEU A 61 6.31 -4.96 44.01
C LEU A 61 7.74 -5.49 44.00
N GLY A 62 8.70 -4.82 43.31
CA GLY A 62 10.09 -5.20 43.24
C GLY A 62 10.39 -6.25 42.17
N VAL A 63 9.43 -6.56 41.31
CA VAL A 63 9.64 -7.50 40.19
C VAL A 63 10.48 -6.81 39.10
N ASN A 64 11.49 -7.51 38.59
CA ASN A 64 12.29 -7.02 37.48
C ASN A 64 11.48 -7.06 36.17
N VAL A 65 10.77 -5.97 35.90
CA VAL A 65 9.94 -5.83 34.69
C VAL A 65 10.78 -5.76 33.42
N GLY A 66 12.06 -5.41 33.53
CA GLY A 66 12.98 -5.38 32.37
C GLY A 66 13.05 -6.71 31.64
N THR A 67 13.10 -7.84 32.39
CA THR A 67 13.10 -9.18 31.81
C THR A 67 11.79 -9.49 31.08
N ILE A 68 10.65 -9.09 31.66
CA ILE A 68 9.34 -9.29 31.03
C ILE A 68 9.23 -8.48 29.75
N ILE A 69 9.63 -7.20 29.77
CA ILE A 69 9.61 -6.33 28.59
C ILE A 69 10.55 -6.87 27.50
N ALA A 70 11.74 -7.37 27.88
CA ALA A 70 12.66 -7.98 26.92
C ALA A 70 12.03 -9.20 26.22
N SER A 71 11.37 -10.09 26.98
CA SER A 71 10.69 -11.26 26.43
C SER A 71 9.53 -10.88 25.48
N VAL A 72 8.70 -9.92 25.89
CA VAL A 72 7.62 -9.39 25.04
C VAL A 72 8.19 -8.69 23.80
N GLY A 73 9.33 -8.03 23.93
CA GLY A 73 10.06 -7.40 22.80
C GLY A 73 10.46 -8.39 21.73
N VAL A 74 10.95 -9.57 22.11
CA VAL A 74 11.27 -10.64 21.15
C VAL A 74 10.01 -11.12 20.41
N LEU A 75 8.90 -11.32 21.11
CA LEU A 75 7.63 -11.67 20.48
C LEU A 75 7.14 -10.56 19.54
N ALA A 76 7.28 -9.29 19.95
CA ALA A 76 6.93 -8.14 19.11
C ALA A 76 7.75 -8.07 17.83
N LEU A 77 9.04 -8.45 17.86
CA LEU A 77 9.88 -8.56 16.66
C LEU A 77 9.35 -9.62 15.70
N VAL A 78 8.96 -10.79 16.20
CA VAL A 78 8.39 -11.87 15.35
C VAL A 78 7.11 -11.39 14.65
N VAL A 79 6.22 -10.74 15.41
CA VAL A 79 4.99 -10.15 14.84
C VAL A 79 5.32 -9.02 13.86
N GLY A 80 6.31 -8.20 14.18
CA GLY A 80 6.78 -7.10 13.30
C GLY A 80 7.29 -7.61 11.96
N PHE A 81 8.14 -8.62 11.94
CA PHE A 81 8.61 -9.25 10.70
C PHE A 81 7.46 -9.89 9.90
N SER A 82 6.47 -10.47 10.60
CA SER A 82 5.28 -11.01 9.90
C SER A 82 4.42 -9.94 9.25
N ALA A 83 4.43 -8.71 9.78
CA ALA A 83 3.68 -7.56 9.25
C ALA A 83 4.50 -6.68 8.29
N GLU A 84 5.79 -6.93 8.09
CA GLU A 84 6.71 -6.11 7.30
C GLU A 84 6.19 -5.85 5.88
N SER A 85 5.73 -6.89 5.18
CA SER A 85 5.20 -6.76 3.83
C SER A 85 3.95 -5.86 3.75
N LEU A 86 3.09 -5.94 4.76
CA LEU A 86 1.88 -5.10 4.81
C LEU A 86 2.24 -3.62 4.98
N ILE A 87 3.23 -3.33 5.83
CA ILE A 87 3.73 -1.97 6.05
C ILE A 87 4.43 -1.46 4.78
N ALA A 88 5.25 -2.30 4.14
CA ALA A 88 5.92 -1.97 2.89
C ALA A 88 4.92 -1.62 1.79
N ASP A 89 3.84 -2.41 1.63
CA ASP A 89 2.78 -2.13 0.65
C ASP A 89 2.16 -0.74 0.83
N VAL A 90 1.85 -0.37 2.09
CA VAL A 90 1.24 0.92 2.40
C VAL A 90 2.20 2.08 2.16
N VAL A 91 3.45 1.95 2.62
CA VAL A 91 4.47 2.99 2.49
C VAL A 91 4.80 3.22 1.01
N ILE A 92 5.05 2.14 0.25
CA ILE A 92 5.38 2.24 -1.18
C ILE A 92 4.18 2.79 -1.95
N GLY A 93 2.95 2.34 -1.68
CA GLY A 93 1.76 2.89 -2.30
C GLY A 93 1.59 4.39 -2.06
N ALA A 94 1.89 4.88 -0.86
CA ALA A 94 1.87 6.31 -0.56
C ALA A 94 2.94 7.08 -1.37
N PHE A 95 4.17 6.57 -1.44
CA PHE A 95 5.25 7.22 -2.23
C PHE A 95 4.94 7.21 -3.72
N MET A 96 4.42 6.12 -4.28
CA MET A 96 4.03 6.05 -5.69
C MET A 96 3.01 7.12 -6.06
N LEU A 97 2.03 7.38 -5.19
CA LEU A 97 1.04 8.44 -5.38
C LEU A 97 1.67 9.84 -5.24
N LEU A 98 2.58 10.04 -4.29
CA LEU A 98 3.25 11.33 -4.08
C LEU A 98 4.20 11.68 -5.22
N GLU A 99 4.91 10.68 -5.77
CA GLU A 99 5.84 10.83 -6.87
C GLU A 99 5.17 10.79 -8.24
N ASN A 100 3.86 10.52 -8.29
CA ASN A 100 3.08 10.42 -9.53
C ASN A 100 3.68 9.43 -10.55
N GLN A 101 4.18 8.28 -10.08
CA GLN A 101 4.84 7.28 -10.92
C GLN A 101 3.90 6.67 -11.96
N TYR A 102 2.63 6.50 -11.61
CA TYR A 102 1.55 6.11 -12.51
C TYR A 102 0.18 6.50 -11.93
N ASN A 103 -0.81 6.60 -12.79
CA ASN A 103 -2.17 7.00 -12.46
C ASN A 103 -3.19 5.95 -12.90
N VAL A 104 -4.40 6.06 -12.35
CA VAL A 104 -5.54 5.30 -12.87
C VAL A 104 -5.80 5.73 -14.32
N GLY A 105 -5.82 4.75 -15.23
CA GLY A 105 -5.93 4.95 -16.67
C GLY A 105 -4.62 4.72 -17.42
N ASP A 106 -3.47 4.73 -16.76
CA ASP A 106 -2.18 4.47 -17.40
C ASP A 106 -2.04 3.00 -17.82
N ILE A 107 -1.36 2.78 -18.93
CA ILE A 107 -0.96 1.45 -19.38
C ILE A 107 0.39 1.14 -18.74
N VAL A 108 0.41 0.09 -17.93
CA VAL A 108 1.61 -0.35 -17.22
C VAL A 108 1.91 -1.82 -17.50
N GLU A 109 3.17 -2.18 -17.31
CA GLU A 109 3.63 -3.57 -17.37
C GLU A 109 4.41 -3.93 -16.11
N VAL A 110 3.96 -4.99 -15.43
CA VAL A 110 4.55 -5.47 -14.18
C VAL A 110 4.64 -6.99 -14.23
N ASN A 111 5.86 -7.53 -14.03
CA ASN A 111 6.10 -8.97 -14.04
C ASN A 111 5.53 -9.66 -15.29
N GLY A 112 5.71 -9.03 -16.47
CA GLY A 112 5.23 -9.54 -17.77
C GLY A 112 3.71 -9.42 -17.98
N PHE A 113 2.96 -8.84 -17.04
CA PHE A 113 1.54 -8.55 -17.22
C PHE A 113 1.35 -7.10 -17.61
N ARG A 114 0.79 -6.87 -18.80
CA ARG A 114 0.48 -5.55 -19.35
C ARG A 114 -1.01 -5.28 -19.28
N GLY A 115 -1.39 -4.09 -18.82
CA GLY A 115 -2.79 -3.67 -18.78
C GLY A 115 -2.96 -2.23 -18.31
N VAL A 116 -4.20 -1.79 -18.22
CA VAL A 116 -4.59 -0.47 -17.73
C VAL A 116 -4.74 -0.51 -16.22
N VAL A 117 -4.20 0.47 -15.50
CA VAL A 117 -4.43 0.65 -14.07
C VAL A 117 -5.87 1.06 -13.85
N THR A 118 -6.65 0.21 -13.21
CA THR A 118 -8.08 0.45 -12.95
C THR A 118 -8.36 0.96 -11.55
N MET A 119 -7.49 0.62 -10.58
CA MET A 119 -7.64 1.07 -9.20
C MET A 119 -6.29 1.08 -8.49
N ILE A 120 -6.03 2.13 -7.73
CA ILE A 120 -4.90 2.23 -6.81
C ILE A 120 -5.48 2.25 -5.39
N GLY A 121 -5.22 1.17 -4.64
CA GLY A 121 -5.63 1.04 -3.24
C GLY A 121 -4.48 1.33 -2.28
N ILE A 122 -4.77 1.32 -0.98
CA ILE A 122 -3.78 1.58 0.08
C ILE A 122 -2.63 0.56 0.03
N ARG A 123 -2.94 -0.72 -0.27
CA ARG A 123 -2.00 -1.83 -0.25
C ARG A 123 -1.80 -2.49 -1.61
N THR A 124 -2.76 -2.39 -2.50
CA THR A 124 -2.77 -3.11 -3.78
C THR A 124 -3.19 -2.20 -4.91
N THR A 125 -2.61 -2.45 -6.09
CA THR A 125 -3.02 -1.85 -7.36
C THR A 125 -3.67 -2.91 -8.24
N SER A 126 -4.77 -2.58 -8.92
CA SER A 126 -5.47 -3.45 -9.87
C SER A 126 -5.18 -3.02 -11.29
N ILE A 127 -4.79 -3.97 -12.13
CA ILE A 127 -4.48 -3.77 -13.54
C ILE A 127 -5.37 -4.70 -14.36
N THR A 128 -6.02 -4.17 -15.41
CA THR A 128 -6.89 -4.93 -16.33
C THR A 128 -6.25 -5.03 -17.70
N ASP A 129 -6.12 -6.24 -18.23
CA ASP A 129 -5.60 -6.45 -19.59
C ASP A 129 -6.67 -6.22 -20.67
N GLY A 130 -6.25 -6.30 -21.94
CA GLY A 130 -7.18 -6.15 -23.08
C GLY A 130 -8.22 -7.27 -23.18
N GLY A 131 -8.03 -8.40 -22.52
CA GLY A 131 -8.99 -9.50 -22.43
C GLY A 131 -10.00 -9.35 -21.28
N GLY A 132 -9.89 -8.28 -20.47
CA GLY A 132 -10.75 -8.05 -19.31
C GLY A 132 -10.30 -8.79 -18.04
N ASN A 133 -9.12 -9.45 -18.04
CA ASN A 133 -8.60 -10.08 -16.83
C ASN A 133 -8.04 -9.04 -15.88
N VAL A 134 -8.40 -9.15 -14.60
CA VAL A 134 -7.94 -8.23 -13.55
C VAL A 134 -6.85 -8.90 -12.73
N LYS A 135 -5.66 -8.31 -12.72
CA LYS A 135 -4.56 -8.71 -11.84
C LYS A 135 -4.46 -7.73 -10.67
N ILE A 136 -4.50 -8.25 -9.45
CA ILE A 136 -4.32 -7.48 -8.22
C ILE A 136 -2.90 -7.73 -7.74
N ILE A 137 -2.12 -6.66 -7.63
CA ILE A 137 -0.69 -6.70 -7.30
C ILE A 137 -0.47 -5.88 -6.02
N ASN A 138 0.35 -6.38 -5.12
CA ASN A 138 0.76 -5.62 -3.94
C ASN A 138 1.60 -4.41 -4.36
N ASN A 139 1.39 -3.26 -3.70
CA ASN A 139 2.13 -2.05 -4.05
C ASN A 139 3.65 -2.24 -3.90
N SER A 140 4.10 -3.07 -2.97
CA SER A 140 5.52 -3.40 -2.81
C SER A 140 6.13 -4.16 -4.00
N GLU A 141 5.31 -4.85 -4.80
CA GLU A 141 5.74 -5.54 -6.02
C GLU A 141 5.76 -4.62 -7.25
N MET A 142 5.16 -3.44 -7.14
CA MET A 142 5.10 -2.44 -8.22
C MET A 142 6.40 -1.63 -8.39
N LYS A 143 7.48 -1.95 -7.65
CA LYS A 143 8.76 -1.22 -7.69
C LYS A 143 9.41 -1.18 -9.07
N ASN A 144 9.22 -2.21 -9.89
CA ASN A 144 9.81 -2.35 -11.21
C ASN A 144 8.71 -2.28 -12.28
N ILE A 145 7.99 -1.19 -12.29
CA ILE A 145 6.92 -0.93 -13.25
C ILE A 145 7.50 -0.27 -14.50
N LEU A 146 7.00 -0.67 -15.66
CA LEU A 146 7.18 0.03 -16.91
C LEU A 146 5.89 0.79 -17.21
N ASN A 147 5.89 2.12 -17.04
CA ASN A 147 4.79 2.97 -17.46
C ASN A 147 4.92 3.27 -18.95
N ARG A 148 3.89 2.92 -19.74
CA ARG A 148 3.85 3.11 -21.20
C ARG A 148 2.96 4.29 -21.61
N SER A 149 2.40 5.03 -20.64
CA SER A 149 1.51 6.17 -20.89
C SER A 149 2.10 7.51 -20.45
N ASP A 150 3.22 7.51 -19.71
CA ASP A 150 3.81 8.73 -19.16
C ASP A 150 4.40 9.66 -20.23
N ASN A 151 4.83 9.11 -21.36
CA ASN A 151 5.40 9.82 -22.51
C ASN A 151 4.94 9.21 -23.84
N ASN A 152 5.36 9.83 -24.95
CA ASN A 152 5.11 9.28 -26.27
C ASN A 152 5.68 7.86 -26.40
N SER A 153 4.82 6.91 -26.70
CA SER A 153 5.17 5.53 -26.93
C SER A 153 5.49 5.31 -28.41
N TRP A 154 6.62 4.68 -28.69
CA TRP A 154 7.00 4.28 -30.06
C TRP A 154 6.51 2.86 -30.31
N SER A 155 5.80 2.66 -31.41
CA SER A 155 5.44 1.32 -31.92
C SER A 155 6.27 1.03 -33.14
N VAL A 156 6.89 -0.14 -33.16
CA VAL A 156 7.61 -0.65 -34.33
C VAL A 156 6.76 -1.76 -34.94
N SER A 157 6.43 -1.60 -36.22
CA SER A 157 5.70 -2.62 -36.99
C SER A 157 6.54 -3.00 -38.18
N ASP A 158 6.86 -4.30 -38.31
CA ASP A 158 7.57 -4.86 -39.47
C ASP A 158 6.56 -5.17 -40.57
N ILE A 159 6.73 -4.52 -41.71
CA ILE A 159 5.88 -4.73 -42.90
C ILE A 159 6.69 -5.51 -43.93
N SER A 160 6.22 -6.70 -44.29
CA SER A 160 6.80 -7.48 -45.35
C SER A 160 6.33 -6.95 -46.70
N ILE A 161 7.28 -6.57 -47.56
CA ILE A 161 7.01 -6.06 -48.90
C ILE A 161 7.69 -6.93 -49.96
N PRO A 162 7.13 -7.07 -51.19
CA PRO A 162 7.79 -7.77 -52.31
C PRO A 162 9.10 -7.08 -52.66
N TYR A 163 10.08 -7.88 -53.17
CA TYR A 163 11.40 -7.39 -53.53
C TYR A 163 11.42 -6.36 -54.68
N GLU A 164 10.37 -6.38 -55.50
CA GLU A 164 10.22 -5.51 -56.68
C GLU A 164 9.54 -4.16 -56.30
N THR A 165 9.21 -3.94 -55.00
CA THR A 165 8.52 -2.73 -54.58
C THR A 165 9.46 -1.53 -54.60
N ASP A 166 9.02 -0.43 -55.22
CA ASP A 166 9.71 0.85 -55.19
C ASP A 166 9.58 1.49 -53.80
N LEU A 167 10.65 1.45 -53.01
CA LEU A 167 10.69 1.90 -51.63
C LEU A 167 10.43 3.41 -51.52
N GLU A 168 10.91 4.22 -52.48
CA GLU A 168 10.72 5.68 -52.42
C GLU A 168 9.25 6.04 -52.59
N LYS A 169 8.52 5.35 -53.49
CA LYS A 169 7.08 5.55 -53.64
C LYS A 169 6.27 5.08 -52.43
N LEU A 170 6.67 3.96 -51.84
CA LEU A 170 6.01 3.42 -50.63
C LEU A 170 6.19 4.38 -49.47
N GLU A 171 7.41 4.85 -49.24
CA GLU A 171 7.72 5.78 -48.16
C GLU A 171 6.94 7.10 -48.27
N ALA A 172 6.78 7.61 -49.51
CA ALA A 172 5.99 8.80 -49.78
C ALA A 172 4.47 8.60 -49.52
N GLN A 173 3.95 7.38 -49.67
CA GLN A 173 2.54 7.06 -49.49
C GLN A 173 2.20 6.64 -48.05
N LEU A 174 3.19 6.17 -47.28
CA LEU A 174 3.00 5.63 -45.94
C LEU A 174 2.31 6.59 -44.99
N PRO A 175 2.64 7.89 -44.90
CA PRO A 175 1.99 8.82 -44.01
C PRO A 175 0.47 8.96 -44.26
N ALA A 176 0.07 9.00 -45.54
CA ALA A 176 -1.34 9.11 -45.92
C ALA A 176 -2.12 7.83 -45.55
N LEU A 177 -1.51 6.67 -45.81
CA LEU A 177 -2.12 5.38 -45.42
C LEU A 177 -2.26 5.22 -43.92
N LEU A 178 -1.29 5.71 -43.14
CA LEU A 178 -1.35 5.67 -41.68
C LEU A 178 -2.44 6.61 -41.15
N GLU A 179 -2.59 7.82 -41.71
CA GLU A 179 -3.67 8.73 -41.31
C GLU A 179 -5.06 8.14 -41.54
N ASP A 180 -5.27 7.42 -42.65
CA ASP A 180 -6.55 6.76 -42.94
C ASP A 180 -6.87 5.63 -41.92
N ILE A 181 -5.86 4.87 -41.52
CA ILE A 181 -6.02 3.82 -40.51
C ILE A 181 -6.38 4.39 -39.13
N PHE A 182 -5.80 5.56 -38.77
CA PHE A 182 -6.10 6.20 -37.48
C PHE A 182 -7.44 6.93 -37.45
N ARG A 183 -8.06 7.18 -38.59
CA ARG A 183 -9.40 7.80 -38.71
C ARG A 183 -10.55 6.80 -38.76
N ALA A 184 -10.28 5.55 -39.00
CA ALA A 184 -11.25 4.45 -39.10
C ALA A 184 -11.51 3.80 -37.71
#